data_19250d365868aa10fd3ac702297dc99e
#
_entry.id   19250d365868aa10fd3ac702297dc99e
#
_cell.length_a   1.000
_cell.length_b   1.000
_cell.length_c   1.000
_cell.angle_alpha   90.00
_cell.angle_beta   90.00
_cell.angle_gamma   90.00
#
_symmetry.space_group_name_H-M   'P 1'
#
loop_
_entity.id
_entity.type
_entity.pdbx_description
1 polymer ?
#
loop_
_entity_poly.entity_id
_entity_poly.type
_entity_poly.pdbx_seq_one_letter_code
_entity_poly.pdbx_strand_id
1 'polypeptide(L)'
;MNIFKKLFGSQTTSKETKQEENKNFDVLKYDGVRALRMQQFEYAAKCFVHAIELNADDLECRDYLSQAYISLGDLEHAYEQLQKISEKQSDNIAVLLR
;
A
#
# COMPACT_ATOMS: atom_id res chain seq x y z
N MET A 1 -1.58 -33.42 5.35
CA MET A 1 -1.50 -32.44 4.28
C MET A 1 -1.13 -31.08 4.79
N ASN A 2 -1.81 -30.60 5.80
CA ASN A 2 -1.48 -29.29 6.36
C ASN A 2 -0.09 -29.22 6.97
N ILE A 3 0.33 -30.32 7.57
CA ILE A 3 1.66 -30.42 8.15
C ILE A 3 2.72 -30.28 7.07
N PHE A 4 2.46 -30.87 5.93
CA PHE A 4 3.36 -30.81 4.79
C PHE A 4 3.52 -29.38 4.29
N LYS A 5 2.40 -28.68 4.17
CA LYS A 5 2.42 -27.27 3.76
C LYS A 5 3.15 -26.41 4.77
N LYS A 6 2.98 -26.69 6.05
CA LYS A 6 3.68 -25.95 7.09
C LYS A 6 5.17 -26.15 7.00
N LEU A 7 5.60 -27.37 6.73
CA LEU A 7 7.03 -27.66 6.59
C LEU A 7 7.62 -26.90 5.41
N PHE A 8 6.92 -26.88 4.29
CA PHE A 8 7.38 -26.14 3.14
C PHE A 8 7.38 -24.63 3.41
N GLY A 9 6.34 -24.15 4.07
CA GLY A 9 6.26 -22.75 4.41
C GLY A 9 7.39 -22.31 5.32
N SER A 10 7.73 -23.16 6.29
CA SER A 10 8.80 -22.84 7.22
C SER A 10 10.18 -22.90 6.57
N GLN A 11 10.29 -23.62 5.47
CA GLN A 11 11.54 -23.73 4.75
C GLN A 11 11.74 -22.63 3.70
N THR A 12 10.70 -21.88 3.44
CA THR A 12 10.78 -20.75 2.51
C THR A 12 11.75 -19.72 3.06
N THR A 13 12.72 -19.31 2.27
CA THR A 13 13.70 -18.34 2.73
C THR A 13 13.05 -16.97 2.83
N SER A 14 13.56 -16.17 3.76
CA SER A 14 13.08 -14.79 3.93
C SER A 14 13.24 -14.00 2.62
N LYS A 15 14.29 -14.30 1.88
CA LYS A 15 14.58 -13.62 0.62
C LYS A 15 13.50 -13.87 -0.42
N GLU A 16 13.08 -15.13 -0.57
CA GLU A 16 12.04 -15.47 -1.52
C GLU A 16 10.71 -14.83 -1.14
N THR A 17 10.39 -14.84 0.14
CA THR A 17 9.15 -14.23 0.63
C THR A 17 9.15 -12.74 0.36
N LYS A 18 10.27 -12.05 0.60
CA LYS A 18 10.37 -10.61 0.35
C LYS A 18 10.25 -10.29 -1.13
N GLN A 19 10.82 -11.12 -1.99
CA GLN A 19 10.69 -10.91 -3.44
C GLN A 19 9.25 -11.04 -3.90
N GLU A 20 8.52 -12.03 -3.37
CA GLU A 20 7.11 -12.17 -3.66
C GLU A 20 6.30 -10.99 -3.16
N GLU A 21 6.58 -10.53 -1.95
CA GLU A 21 5.89 -9.40 -1.37
C GLU A 21 6.12 -8.13 -2.20
N ASN A 22 7.36 -7.90 -2.65
CA ASN A 22 7.67 -6.75 -3.49
C ASN A 22 6.96 -6.82 -4.83
N LYS A 23 6.93 -8.01 -5.42
CA LYS A 23 6.22 -8.21 -6.68
C LYS A 23 4.72 -7.98 -6.50
N ASN A 24 4.16 -8.51 -5.42
CA ASN A 24 2.74 -8.34 -5.13
C ASN A 24 2.42 -6.88 -4.87
N PHE A 25 3.29 -6.16 -4.17
CA PHE A 25 3.10 -4.74 -3.95
C PHE A 25 3.02 -3.98 -5.27
N ASP A 26 3.97 -4.24 -6.17
CA ASP A 26 4.01 -3.56 -7.47
C ASP A 26 2.75 -3.84 -8.28
N VAL A 27 2.29 -5.09 -8.31
CA VAL A 27 1.09 -5.48 -9.03
C VAL A 27 -0.13 -4.77 -8.45
N LEU A 28 -0.26 -4.77 -7.13
CA LEU A 28 -1.40 -4.13 -6.46
C LEU A 28 -1.41 -2.63 -6.71
N LYS A 29 -0.26 -1.99 -6.60
CA LYS A 29 -0.16 -0.56 -6.86
C LYS A 29 -0.53 -0.24 -8.30
N TYR A 30 -0.02 -1.01 -9.24
CA TYR A 30 -0.32 -0.81 -10.66
C TYR A 30 -1.79 -1.01 -10.95
N ASP A 31 -2.38 -2.09 -10.44
CA ASP A 31 -3.81 -2.36 -10.63
C ASP A 31 -4.67 -1.26 -10.02
N GLY A 32 -4.25 -0.76 -8.86
CA GLY A 32 -4.95 0.34 -8.21
C GLY A 32 -4.94 1.60 -9.06
N VAL A 33 -3.80 1.93 -9.66
CA VAL A 33 -3.69 3.12 -10.52
C VAL A 33 -4.56 2.95 -11.75
N ARG A 34 -4.56 1.76 -12.35
CA ARG A 34 -5.43 1.50 -13.51
C ARG A 34 -6.90 1.64 -13.14
N ALA A 35 -7.29 1.07 -12.01
CA ALA A 35 -8.68 1.16 -11.55
C ALA A 35 -9.07 2.61 -11.29
N LEU A 36 -8.15 3.39 -10.71
CA LEU A 36 -8.39 4.80 -10.46
C LEU A 36 -8.66 5.55 -11.76
N ARG A 37 -7.86 5.30 -12.78
CA ARG A 37 -8.04 5.90 -14.09
C ARG A 37 -9.35 5.50 -14.75
N MET A 38 -9.81 4.27 -14.49
CA MET A 38 -11.05 3.76 -15.00
C MET A 38 -12.24 4.13 -14.13
N GLN A 39 -12.01 4.94 -13.11
CA GLN A 39 -13.03 5.39 -12.16
C GLN A 39 -13.68 4.25 -11.38
N GLN A 40 -12.94 3.17 -11.21
CA GLN A 40 -13.35 2.05 -10.36
C GLN A 40 -12.77 2.28 -8.97
N PHE A 41 -13.35 3.26 -8.27
CA PHE A 41 -12.74 3.78 -7.04
C PHE A 41 -12.74 2.78 -5.89
N GLU A 42 -13.78 1.96 -5.77
CA GLU A 42 -13.82 0.96 -4.71
C GLU A 42 -12.73 -0.09 -4.90
N TYR A 43 -12.59 -0.56 -6.12
CA TYR A 43 -11.57 -1.54 -6.43
C TYR A 43 -10.17 -0.93 -6.27
N ALA A 44 -10.00 0.31 -6.71
CA ALA A 44 -8.73 1.01 -6.56
C ALA A 44 -8.35 1.12 -5.08
N ALA A 45 -9.30 1.51 -4.24
CA ALA A 45 -9.05 1.63 -2.80
C ALA A 45 -8.61 0.30 -2.21
N LYS A 46 -9.26 -0.79 -2.57
CA LYS A 46 -8.88 -2.12 -2.09
C LYS A 46 -7.46 -2.49 -2.49
N CYS A 47 -7.09 -2.21 -3.72
CA CYS A 47 -5.74 -2.48 -4.20
C CYS A 47 -4.70 -1.70 -3.40
N PHE A 48 -4.95 -0.41 -3.18
CA PHE A 48 -4.00 0.42 -2.45
C PHE A 48 -3.92 0.06 -0.98
N VAL A 49 -5.03 -0.32 -0.36
CA VAL A 49 -5.01 -0.78 1.04
C VAL A 49 -4.11 -2.01 1.18
N HIS A 50 -4.28 -2.98 0.29
CA HIS A 50 -3.43 -4.16 0.33
C HIS A 50 -1.98 -3.84 0.02
N ALA A 51 -1.73 -2.94 -0.92
CA ALA A 51 -0.37 -2.52 -1.24
C ALA A 51 0.31 -1.88 -0.02
N ILE A 52 -0.41 -1.03 0.70
CA ILE A 52 0.12 -0.37 1.89
C ILE A 52 0.40 -1.37 3.00
N GLU A 53 -0.39 -2.43 3.11
CA GLU A 53 -0.10 -3.49 4.06
C GLU A 53 1.26 -4.14 3.79
N LEU A 54 1.65 -4.22 2.54
CA LEU A 54 2.94 -4.79 2.16
C LEU A 54 4.08 -3.79 2.25
N ASN A 55 3.81 -2.51 2.03
CA ASN A 55 4.81 -1.46 2.11
C ASN A 55 4.16 -0.18 2.61
N ALA A 56 4.15 -0.01 3.92
CA ALA A 56 3.49 1.11 4.57
C ALA A 56 4.19 2.45 4.33
N ASP A 57 5.43 2.42 3.87
CA ASP A 57 6.23 3.63 3.69
C ASP A 57 6.06 4.27 2.31
N ASP A 58 5.32 3.64 1.42
CA ASP A 58 5.10 4.19 0.08
C ASP A 58 4.06 5.30 0.14
N LEU A 59 4.53 6.54 0.13
CA LEU A 59 3.65 7.71 0.23
C LEU A 59 2.81 7.93 -1.01
N GLU A 60 3.32 7.52 -2.16
CA GLU A 60 2.57 7.64 -3.42
C GLU A 60 1.31 6.78 -3.37
N CYS A 61 1.43 5.57 -2.84
CA CYS A 61 0.29 4.68 -2.67
C CYS A 61 -0.77 5.29 -1.75
N ARG A 62 -0.33 5.95 -0.67
CA ARG A 62 -1.24 6.62 0.23
C ARG A 62 -1.94 7.81 -0.43
N ASP A 63 -1.21 8.52 -1.29
CA ASP A 63 -1.79 9.64 -2.02
C ASP A 63 -2.87 9.14 -2.98
N TYR A 64 -2.59 8.09 -3.73
CA TYR A 64 -3.60 7.49 -4.60
C TYR A 64 -4.80 6.99 -3.82
N LEU A 65 -4.56 6.39 -2.66
CA LEU A 65 -5.65 5.90 -1.81
C LEU A 65 -6.54 7.05 -1.35
N SER A 66 -5.93 8.16 -0.95
CA SER A 66 -6.71 9.34 -0.56
C SER A 66 -7.57 9.84 -1.71
N GLN A 67 -7.05 9.82 -2.93
CA GLN A 67 -7.81 10.23 -4.10
C GLN A 67 -9.03 9.31 -4.33
N ALA A 68 -8.82 8.00 -4.16
CA ALA A 68 -9.92 7.05 -4.30
C ALA A 68 -10.98 7.30 -3.24
N TYR A 69 -10.57 7.51 -1.99
CA TYR A 69 -11.52 7.79 -0.92
C TYR A 69 -12.28 9.10 -1.15
N ILE A 70 -11.60 10.14 -1.61
CA ILE A 70 -12.26 11.41 -1.94
C ILE A 70 -13.33 11.19 -3.00
N SER A 71 -13.00 10.42 -4.04
CA SER A 71 -13.95 10.13 -5.11
C SER A 71 -15.15 9.34 -4.62
N LEU A 72 -14.97 8.51 -3.60
CA LEU A 72 -16.05 7.75 -2.97
C LEU A 72 -16.83 8.57 -1.95
N GLY A 73 -16.38 9.78 -1.64
CA GLY A 73 -17.00 10.60 -0.62
C GLY A 73 -16.60 10.24 0.80
N ASP A 74 -15.62 9.37 0.95
CA ASP A 74 -15.13 8.94 2.26
C ASP A 74 -14.00 9.85 2.70
N LEU A 75 -14.37 11.03 3.15
CA LEU A 75 -13.41 12.08 3.48
C LEU A 75 -12.62 11.76 4.75
N GLU A 76 -13.20 11.00 5.66
CA GLU A 76 -12.56 10.63 6.90
C GLU A 76 -11.34 9.75 6.65
N HIS A 77 -11.50 8.70 5.85
CA HIS A 77 -10.39 7.83 5.53
C HIS A 77 -9.36 8.52 4.62
N ALA A 78 -9.84 9.41 3.75
CA ALA A 78 -8.91 10.20 2.93
C ALA A 78 -8.03 11.08 3.81
N TYR A 79 -8.61 11.73 4.80
CA TYR A 79 -7.88 12.58 5.72
C TYR A 79 -6.80 11.79 6.47
N GLU A 80 -7.13 10.58 6.91
CA GLU A 80 -6.15 9.74 7.60
C GLU A 80 -4.91 9.49 6.75
N GLN A 81 -5.10 9.20 5.46
CA GLN A 81 -3.98 8.96 4.56
C GLN A 81 -3.15 10.21 4.35
N LEU A 82 -3.80 11.34 4.15
CA LEU A 82 -3.11 12.60 3.95
C LEU A 82 -2.34 13.01 5.20
N GLN A 83 -2.89 12.74 6.37
CA GLN A 83 -2.21 13.02 7.63
C GLN A 83 -0.93 12.20 7.77
N LYS A 84 -0.99 10.93 7.40
CA LYS A 84 0.21 10.07 7.46
C LYS A 84 1.29 10.55 6.49
N ILE A 85 0.90 11.03 5.32
CA ILE A 85 1.85 11.61 4.37
C ILE A 85 2.50 12.85 4.97
N SER A 86 1.69 13.71 5.55
CA SER A 86 2.19 14.95 6.17
C SER A 86 3.18 14.66 7.30
N GLU A 87 2.88 13.68 8.13
CA GLU A 87 3.77 13.28 9.21
C GLU A 87 5.14 12.84 8.70
N LYS A 88 5.15 12.03 7.65
CA LYS A 88 6.40 11.56 7.06
C LYS A 88 7.20 12.68 6.42
N GLN A 89 6.52 13.60 5.75
CA GLN A 89 7.18 14.75 5.14
C GLN A 89 7.75 15.69 6.19
N SER A 90 7.05 15.90 7.29
CA SER A 90 7.55 16.71 8.40
C SER A 90 8.80 16.12 9.00
N ASP A 91 8.83 14.79 9.18
CA ASP A 91 10.01 14.12 9.68
C ASP A 91 11.21 14.33 8.75
N ASN A 92 10.99 14.23 7.45
CA ASN A 92 12.03 14.43 6.46
C ASN A 92 12.56 15.87 6.49
N ILE A 93 11.67 16.84 6.62
CA ILE A 93 12.05 18.23 6.70
C ILE A 93 12.87 18.50 7.95
N ALA A 94 12.47 17.92 9.08
CA ALA A 94 13.20 18.08 10.32
C ALA A 94 14.63 17.54 10.20
N VAL A 95 14.82 16.43 9.53
CA VAL A 95 16.14 15.86 9.28
C VAL A 95 16.97 16.79 8.41
N LEU A 96 16.36 17.35 7.38
CA LEU A 96 17.06 18.25 6.45
C LEU A 96 17.50 19.55 7.10
N LEU A 97 16.74 20.03 8.09
CA LEU A 97 17.05 21.27 8.77
C LEU A 97 18.16 21.16 9.81
N ARG A 98 18.57 19.94 10.13
CA ARG A 98 19.67 19.71 11.04
C ARG A 98 21.00 19.73 10.30
#